data_acdee219e6a3e090d46d1efa0100278b
#
_entry.id   acdee219e6a3e090d46d1efa0100278b
#
_cell.length_a   1.000
_cell.length_b   1.000
_cell.length_c   1.000
_cell.angle_alpha   90.00
_cell.angle_beta   90.00
_cell.angle_gamma   90.00
#
_symmetry.space_group_name_H-M   'P 1'
#
loop_
_entity.id
_entity.type
_entity.pdbx_description
1 polymer ?
#
loop_
_entity_poly.entity_id
_entity_poly.type
_entity_poly.pdbx_seq_one_letter_code
_entity_poly.pdbx_strand_id
1 'polypeptide(L)'
;LDPAVTERLGEFLRARGLRRMASRIQVLAVLEPVNGHLPVAEIHQRVRACLPAGAQPPDVATIYRTVTTLVDQGVLHALTLDGGLTTYGLATAPHHHAVCTRCESIIEVPARQLTSALEQAMAGSSFALSERAGLTLHGLCPQCQDRERDVRPRRL
;
A
#
# COMPACT_ATOMS: atom_id res chain seq x y z
N LEU A 1 -20.84 1.47 5.03
CA LEU A 1 -19.79 1.32 6.06
C LEU A 1 -20.42 1.14 7.44
N ASP A 2 -19.86 0.22 8.22
CA ASP A 2 -20.24 0.02 9.63
C ASP A 2 -20.04 1.33 10.42
N PRO A 3 -21.03 1.76 11.23
CA PRO A 3 -20.90 2.96 12.08
C PRO A 3 -19.70 2.90 13.03
N ALA A 4 -19.39 1.74 13.59
CA ALA A 4 -18.25 1.57 14.50
C ALA A 4 -16.91 1.78 13.78
N VAL A 5 -16.76 1.25 12.55
CA VAL A 5 -15.59 1.48 11.69
C VAL A 5 -15.48 2.97 11.33
N THR A 6 -16.61 3.60 11.00
CA THR A 6 -16.67 5.02 10.66
C THR A 6 -16.22 5.91 11.81
N GLU A 7 -16.66 5.61 13.05
CA GLU A 7 -16.26 6.38 14.23
C GLU A 7 -14.78 6.19 14.54
N ARG A 8 -14.31 4.94 14.61
CA ARG A 8 -12.91 4.61 14.88
C ARG A 8 -11.95 5.27 13.88
N LEU A 9 -12.26 5.21 12.57
CA LEU A 9 -11.44 5.87 11.55
C LEU A 9 -11.54 7.40 11.63
N GLY A 10 -12.69 7.93 12.05
CA GLY A 10 -12.85 9.35 12.32
C GLY A 10 -11.97 9.82 13.49
N GLU A 11 -11.87 9.05 14.56
CA GLU A 11 -10.97 9.31 15.69
C GLU A 11 -9.51 9.20 15.29
N PHE A 12 -9.16 8.17 14.51
CA PHE A 12 -7.83 8.00 13.96
C PHE A 12 -7.36 9.22 13.15
N LEU A 13 -8.24 9.78 12.31
CA LEU A 13 -7.96 11.00 11.54
C LEU A 13 -7.78 12.21 12.46
N ARG A 14 -8.68 12.39 13.43
CA ARG A 14 -8.62 13.51 14.39
C ARG A 14 -7.32 13.50 15.21
N ALA A 15 -6.90 12.32 15.68
CA ALA A 15 -5.65 12.16 16.42
C ALA A 15 -4.40 12.58 15.62
N ARG A 16 -4.51 12.65 14.28
CA ARG A 16 -3.47 13.12 13.36
C ARG A 16 -3.69 14.54 12.84
N GLY A 17 -4.59 15.30 13.46
CA GLY A 17 -4.92 16.67 13.02
C GLY A 17 -5.69 16.75 11.71
N LEU A 18 -6.23 15.62 11.22
CA LEU A 18 -6.95 15.56 9.96
C LEU A 18 -8.45 15.69 10.14
N ARG A 19 -9.07 16.46 9.25
CA ARG A 19 -10.54 16.57 9.24
C ARG A 19 -11.18 15.21 8.94
N ARG A 20 -12.24 14.89 9.70
CA ARG A 20 -13.12 13.74 9.46
C ARG A 20 -13.96 13.98 8.20
N MET A 21 -13.45 13.61 7.04
CA MET A 21 -14.15 13.69 5.75
C MET A 21 -14.60 12.29 5.30
N ALA A 22 -15.79 12.20 4.73
CA ALA A 22 -16.36 10.93 4.28
C ALA A 22 -15.42 10.19 3.31
N SER A 23 -14.84 10.89 2.33
CA SER A 23 -13.90 10.30 1.37
C SER A 23 -12.65 9.71 2.04
N ARG A 24 -12.12 10.36 3.09
CA ARG A 24 -10.96 9.84 3.83
C ARG A 24 -11.29 8.56 4.58
N ILE A 25 -12.45 8.55 5.27
CA ILE A 25 -12.93 7.37 5.99
C ILE A 25 -13.17 6.22 5.02
N GLN A 26 -13.80 6.47 3.88
CA GLN A 26 -14.08 5.48 2.86
C GLN A 26 -12.80 4.86 2.28
N VAL A 27 -11.81 5.70 1.94
CA VAL A 27 -10.51 5.22 1.44
C VAL A 27 -9.80 4.36 2.49
N LEU A 28 -9.74 4.79 3.75
CA LEU A 28 -9.12 4.02 4.82
C LEU A 28 -9.87 2.70 5.07
N ALA A 29 -11.19 2.72 5.08
CA ALA A 29 -12.01 1.53 5.30
C ALA A 29 -11.83 0.44 4.23
N VAL A 30 -11.55 0.82 2.99
CA VAL A 30 -11.30 -0.16 1.91
C VAL A 30 -9.83 -0.62 1.84
N LEU A 31 -8.90 0.16 2.38
CA LEU A 31 -7.48 -0.21 2.45
C LEU A 31 -7.16 -1.05 3.69
N GLU A 32 -7.84 -0.82 4.81
CA GLU A 32 -7.54 -1.48 6.08
C GLU A 32 -7.58 -3.03 6.02
N PRO A 33 -8.57 -3.68 5.36
CA PRO A 33 -8.60 -5.13 5.23
C PRO A 33 -7.61 -5.68 4.19
N VAL A 34 -6.94 -4.80 3.44
CA VAL A 34 -5.99 -5.20 2.39
C VAL A 34 -4.60 -5.30 2.99
N ASN A 35 -4.04 -6.49 2.93
CA ASN A 35 -2.63 -6.70 3.29
C ASN A 35 -1.76 -6.44 2.06
N GLY A 36 -1.62 -5.16 1.70
CA GLY A 36 -0.90 -4.75 0.50
C GLY A 36 -1.36 -3.40 -0.06
N HIS A 37 -1.24 -3.22 -1.37
CA HIS A 37 -1.45 -1.94 -2.05
C HIS A 37 -2.53 -2.05 -3.12
N LEU A 38 -3.30 -0.97 -3.31
CA LEU A 38 -4.32 -0.85 -4.33
C LEU A 38 -4.09 0.39 -5.21
N PRO A 39 -4.30 0.29 -6.54
CA PRO A 39 -4.35 1.46 -7.41
C PRO A 39 -5.64 2.27 -7.18
N VAL A 40 -5.62 3.56 -7.54
CA VAL A 40 -6.77 4.48 -7.37
C VAL A 40 -8.06 3.92 -7.98
N ALA A 41 -7.98 3.30 -9.15
CA ALA A 41 -9.15 2.72 -9.82
C ALA A 41 -9.82 1.63 -8.97
N GLU A 42 -9.04 0.76 -8.35
CA GLU A 42 -9.55 -0.30 -7.49
C GLU A 42 -10.07 0.26 -6.16
N ILE A 43 -9.37 1.22 -5.55
CA ILE A 43 -9.88 1.94 -4.36
C ILE A 43 -11.25 2.55 -4.66
N HIS A 44 -11.38 3.26 -5.78
CA HIS A 44 -12.65 3.86 -6.20
C HIS A 44 -13.76 2.81 -6.37
N GLN A 45 -13.46 1.70 -7.03
CA GLN A 45 -14.41 0.60 -7.24
C GLN A 45 -14.90 0.01 -5.90
N ARG A 46 -13.98 -0.24 -4.97
CA ARG A 46 -14.30 -0.77 -3.64
C ARG A 46 -15.09 0.23 -2.80
N VAL A 47 -14.75 1.52 -2.85
CA VAL A 47 -15.53 2.58 -2.18
C VAL A 47 -16.97 2.59 -2.70
N ARG A 48 -17.16 2.52 -4.02
CA ARG A 48 -18.51 2.43 -4.61
C ARG A 48 -19.28 1.21 -4.11
N ALA A 49 -18.64 0.06 -4.03
CA ALA A 49 -19.26 -1.18 -3.57
C ALA A 49 -19.66 -1.16 -2.08
N CYS A 50 -18.99 -0.35 -1.26
CA CYS A 50 -19.29 -0.23 0.18
C CYS A 50 -20.39 0.80 0.50
N LEU A 51 -20.89 1.54 -0.48
CA LEU A 51 -21.91 2.56 -0.26
C LEU A 51 -23.32 1.96 -0.31
N PRO A 52 -24.27 2.49 0.49
CA PRO A 52 -25.66 2.10 0.42
C PRO A 52 -26.28 2.46 -0.93
N ALA A 53 -27.32 1.73 -1.32
CA ALA A 53 -28.07 1.99 -2.55
C ALA A 53 -28.58 3.44 -2.58
N GLY A 54 -28.35 4.13 -3.70
CA GLY A 54 -28.74 5.54 -3.89
C GLY A 54 -27.73 6.58 -3.37
N ALA A 55 -26.69 6.18 -2.66
CA ALA A 55 -25.62 7.12 -2.29
C ALA A 55 -24.74 7.45 -3.49
N GLN A 56 -24.39 8.73 -3.63
CA GLN A 56 -23.44 9.15 -4.66
C GLN A 56 -21.99 8.85 -4.21
N PRO A 57 -21.26 8.03 -4.96
CA PRO A 57 -19.85 7.80 -4.67
C PRO A 57 -19.02 9.05 -5.02
N PRO A 58 -17.90 9.26 -4.32
CA PRO A 58 -16.92 10.25 -4.76
C PRO A 58 -16.41 9.88 -6.17
N ASP A 59 -16.10 10.86 -6.98
CA ASP A 59 -15.48 10.66 -8.27
C ASP A 59 -13.99 10.21 -8.13
N VAL A 60 -13.42 9.72 -9.20
CA VAL A 60 -12.01 9.24 -9.22
C VAL A 60 -11.04 10.37 -8.85
N ALA A 61 -11.30 11.61 -9.27
CA ALA A 61 -10.46 12.75 -8.95
C ALA A 61 -10.49 13.07 -7.44
N THR A 62 -11.64 12.90 -6.79
CA THR A 62 -11.77 13.04 -5.33
C THR A 62 -11.00 11.94 -4.61
N ILE A 63 -11.07 10.68 -5.07
CA ILE A 63 -10.26 9.59 -4.51
C ILE A 63 -8.78 9.90 -4.67
N TYR A 64 -8.34 10.32 -5.87
CA TYR A 64 -6.94 10.67 -6.12
C TYR A 64 -6.45 11.76 -5.17
N ARG A 65 -7.18 12.88 -5.05
CA ARG A 65 -6.83 13.95 -4.10
C ARG A 65 -6.80 13.46 -2.65
N THR A 66 -7.70 12.55 -2.30
CA THR A 66 -7.78 11.99 -0.94
C THR A 66 -6.55 11.14 -0.63
N VAL A 67 -6.17 10.21 -1.52
CA VAL A 67 -4.98 9.36 -1.30
C VAL A 67 -3.70 10.19 -1.28
N THR A 68 -3.55 11.17 -2.17
CA THR A 68 -2.40 12.09 -2.18
C THR A 68 -2.28 12.83 -0.86
N THR A 69 -3.38 13.42 -0.37
CA THR A 69 -3.39 14.10 0.93
C THR A 69 -2.99 13.14 2.07
N LEU A 70 -3.49 11.91 2.06
CA LEU A 70 -3.18 10.93 3.10
C LEU A 70 -1.71 10.46 3.03
N VAL A 71 -1.12 10.42 1.83
CA VAL A 71 0.33 10.17 1.65
C VAL A 71 1.15 11.34 2.21
N ASP A 72 0.81 12.58 1.87
CA ASP A 72 1.50 13.78 2.37
C ASP A 72 1.49 13.86 3.90
N GLN A 73 0.42 13.35 4.50
CA GLN A 73 0.26 13.29 5.97
C GLN A 73 0.84 12.00 6.59
N GLY A 74 1.48 11.14 5.83
CA GLY A 74 2.10 9.91 6.31
C GLY A 74 1.12 8.86 6.84
N VAL A 75 -0.15 8.94 6.43
CA VAL A 75 -1.20 7.94 6.76
C VAL A 75 -1.16 6.79 5.75
N LEU A 76 -0.92 7.12 4.50
CA LEU A 76 -0.66 6.18 3.42
C LEU A 76 0.77 6.34 2.93
N HIS A 77 1.24 5.34 2.20
CA HIS A 77 2.41 5.47 1.34
C HIS A 77 2.06 5.03 -0.08
N ALA A 78 2.83 5.55 -1.04
CA ALA A 78 2.66 5.23 -2.45
C ALA A 78 3.83 4.37 -2.92
N LEU A 79 3.53 3.38 -3.76
CA LEU A 79 4.51 2.56 -4.46
C LEU A 79 4.21 2.62 -5.95
N THR A 80 5.17 3.05 -6.74
CA THR A 80 5.06 3.02 -8.21
C THR A 80 5.75 1.76 -8.74
N LEU A 81 5.01 0.97 -9.49
CA LEU A 81 5.48 -0.24 -10.15
C LEU A 81 6.20 0.10 -11.47
N ASP A 82 6.96 -0.86 -12.00
CA ASP A 82 7.77 -0.66 -13.22
C ASP A 82 6.95 -0.20 -14.44
N GLY A 83 5.68 -0.58 -14.51
CA GLY A 83 4.73 -0.10 -15.54
C GLY A 83 4.20 1.32 -15.34
N GLY A 84 4.68 2.07 -14.34
CA GLY A 84 4.22 3.42 -14.01
C GLY A 84 2.91 3.47 -13.23
N LEU A 85 2.33 2.32 -12.86
CA LEU A 85 1.14 2.24 -12.04
C LEU A 85 1.48 2.55 -10.58
N THR A 86 0.88 3.61 -10.04
CA THR A 86 1.01 3.94 -8.61
C THR A 86 -0.09 3.27 -7.79
N THR A 87 0.33 2.59 -6.73
CA THR A 87 -0.52 1.90 -5.77
C THR A 87 -0.33 2.50 -4.37
N TYR A 88 -1.32 2.35 -3.51
CA TYR A 88 -1.38 2.98 -2.19
C TYR A 88 -1.67 1.94 -1.11
N GLY A 89 -0.93 1.99 -0.01
CA GLY A 89 -1.08 1.13 1.16
C GLY A 89 -1.06 1.93 2.46
N LEU A 90 -1.47 1.32 3.57
CA LEU A 90 -1.45 1.95 4.89
C LEU A 90 -0.01 2.07 5.40
N ALA A 91 0.36 3.24 5.89
CA ALA A 91 1.66 3.48 6.53
C ALA A 91 1.60 3.16 8.04
N THR A 92 1.21 1.95 8.41
CA THR A 92 1.00 1.55 9.82
C THR A 92 2.29 1.24 10.56
N ALA A 93 3.28 0.67 9.87
CA ALA A 93 4.60 0.37 10.39
C ALA A 93 5.63 0.48 9.25
N PRO A 94 6.89 0.79 9.56
CA PRO A 94 7.96 0.77 8.56
C PRO A 94 8.09 -0.61 7.92
N HIS A 95 8.05 -0.67 6.60
CA HIS A 95 8.21 -1.90 5.82
C HIS A 95 8.88 -1.63 4.48
N HIS A 96 9.35 -2.69 3.86
CA HIS A 96 9.90 -2.76 2.52
C HIS A 96 8.93 -3.52 1.61
N HIS A 97 9.14 -3.47 0.33
CA HIS A 97 8.28 -4.14 -0.65
C HIS A 97 9.05 -5.21 -1.42
N ALA A 98 8.44 -6.36 -1.65
CA ALA A 98 8.88 -7.33 -2.64
C ALA A 98 7.83 -7.40 -3.75
N VAL A 99 8.22 -7.04 -4.96
CA VAL A 99 7.34 -6.95 -6.14
C VAL A 99 7.65 -8.11 -7.07
N CYS A 100 6.63 -8.86 -7.45
CA CYS A 100 6.77 -9.93 -8.42
C CYS A 100 6.88 -9.36 -9.83
N THR A 101 7.99 -9.65 -10.51
CA THR A 101 8.25 -9.18 -11.89
C THR A 101 7.32 -9.80 -12.95
N ARG A 102 6.55 -10.82 -12.58
CA ARG A 102 5.64 -11.51 -13.53
C ARG A 102 4.17 -11.12 -13.35
N CYS A 103 3.67 -11.06 -12.12
CA CYS A 103 2.26 -10.80 -11.84
C CYS A 103 2.03 -9.51 -11.03
N GLU A 104 3.09 -8.76 -10.76
CA GLU A 104 3.08 -7.49 -10.02
C GLU A 104 2.49 -7.58 -8.60
N SER A 105 2.32 -8.81 -8.05
CA SER A 105 1.93 -8.97 -6.66
C SER A 105 2.96 -8.36 -5.72
N ILE A 106 2.48 -7.65 -4.71
CA ILE A 106 3.30 -6.95 -3.73
C ILE A 106 3.21 -7.71 -2.39
N ILE A 107 4.36 -7.95 -1.77
CA ILE A 107 4.49 -8.50 -0.42
C ILE A 107 5.19 -7.46 0.43
N GLU A 108 4.64 -7.17 1.60
CA GLU A 108 5.27 -6.30 2.59
C GLU A 108 6.26 -7.09 3.43
N VAL A 109 7.48 -6.58 3.53
CA VAL A 109 8.56 -7.14 4.35
C VAL A 109 8.80 -6.18 5.51
N PRO A 110 8.61 -6.62 6.78
CA PRO A 110 8.83 -5.75 7.93
C PRO A 110 10.24 -5.16 7.95
N ALA A 111 10.34 -3.82 8.09
CA ALA A 111 11.62 -3.11 8.01
C ALA A 111 12.65 -3.65 9.01
N ARG A 112 12.21 -4.03 10.23
CA ARG A 112 13.08 -4.58 11.28
C ARG A 112 13.92 -5.80 10.84
N GLN A 113 13.47 -6.53 9.84
CA GLN A 113 14.18 -7.72 9.33
C GLN A 113 15.39 -7.36 8.47
N LEU A 114 15.40 -6.16 7.89
CA LEU A 114 16.44 -5.70 6.99
C LEU A 114 17.26 -4.51 7.54
N THR A 115 16.80 -3.86 8.61
CA THR A 115 17.43 -2.64 9.16
C THR A 115 18.91 -2.85 9.42
N SER A 116 19.29 -3.88 10.14
CA SER A 116 20.68 -4.17 10.48
C SER A 116 21.55 -4.43 9.23
N ALA A 117 21.02 -5.17 8.27
CA ALA A 117 21.73 -5.45 7.02
C ALA A 117 21.93 -4.17 6.17
N LEU A 118 20.91 -3.30 6.16
CA LEU A 118 20.99 -2.01 5.47
C LEU A 118 21.98 -1.07 6.14
N GLU A 119 21.98 -0.97 7.48
CA GLU A 119 22.94 -0.20 8.24
C GLU A 119 24.37 -0.66 7.98
N GLN A 120 24.58 -1.99 7.95
CA GLN A 120 25.88 -2.57 7.61
C GLN A 120 26.31 -2.26 6.18
N ALA A 121 25.41 -2.38 5.21
CA ALA A 121 25.68 -2.09 3.82
C ALA A 121 26.01 -0.61 3.58
N MET A 122 25.44 0.28 4.37
CA MET A 122 25.66 1.72 4.30
C MET A 122 26.82 2.20 5.18
N ALA A 123 27.38 1.30 6.01
CA ALA A 123 28.50 1.62 6.87
C ALA A 123 29.72 2.08 6.04
N GLY A 124 30.27 3.24 6.37
CA GLY A 124 31.38 3.85 5.62
C GLY A 124 30.95 4.71 4.43
N SER A 125 29.64 4.78 4.10
CA SER A 125 29.12 5.78 3.18
C SER A 125 28.74 7.06 3.95
N SER A 126 28.74 8.20 3.25
CA SER A 126 28.20 9.45 3.81
C SER A 126 26.67 9.57 3.67
N PHE A 127 26.00 8.51 3.18
CA PHE A 127 24.58 8.51 2.93
C PHE A 127 23.80 8.14 4.19
N ALA A 128 22.86 9.00 4.59
CA ALA A 128 21.97 8.75 5.71
C ALA A 128 20.62 8.23 5.20
N LEU A 129 20.19 7.06 5.68
CA LEU A 129 18.86 6.54 5.41
C LEU A 129 17.83 7.36 6.20
N SER A 130 16.74 7.73 5.56
CA SER A 130 15.60 8.34 6.26
C SER A 130 14.86 7.28 7.08
N GLU A 131 14.16 7.68 8.15
CA GLU A 131 13.31 6.80 8.95
C GLU A 131 12.16 6.16 8.12
N ARG A 132 11.83 6.77 6.99
CA ARG A 132 10.82 6.29 6.03
C ARG A 132 11.44 5.64 4.79
N ALA A 133 12.73 5.29 4.84
CA ALA A 133 13.38 4.65 3.72
C ALA A 133 12.74 3.28 3.44
N GLY A 134 12.02 3.18 2.34
CA GLY A 134 11.50 1.92 1.81
C GLY A 134 12.43 1.38 0.74
N LEU A 135 12.71 0.07 0.78
CA LEU A 135 13.33 -0.67 -0.32
C LEU A 135 12.26 -1.36 -1.13
N THR A 136 12.45 -1.42 -2.44
CA THR A 136 11.68 -2.28 -3.33
C THR A 136 12.60 -3.36 -3.88
N LEU A 137 12.27 -4.61 -3.59
CA LEU A 137 12.97 -5.79 -4.08
C LEU A 137 12.16 -6.39 -5.23
N HIS A 138 12.82 -6.80 -6.29
CA HIS A 138 12.17 -7.43 -7.44
C HIS A 138 12.52 -8.91 -7.51
N GLY A 139 11.52 -9.77 -7.75
CA GLY A 139 11.70 -11.21 -7.82
C GLY A 139 10.44 -11.93 -8.29
N LEU A 140 10.33 -13.21 -8.04
CA LEU A 140 9.13 -13.99 -8.35
C LEU A 140 8.41 -14.39 -7.08
N CYS A 141 7.10 -14.17 -7.02
CA CYS A 141 6.27 -14.68 -5.93
C CYS A 141 6.18 -16.22 -5.99
N PRO A 142 5.83 -16.90 -4.88
CA PRO A 142 5.77 -18.36 -4.83
C PRO A 142 4.95 -18.98 -5.98
N GLN A 143 3.78 -18.42 -6.27
CA GLN A 143 2.91 -18.91 -7.35
C GLN A 143 3.57 -18.81 -8.75
N CYS A 144 4.34 -17.75 -8.99
CA CYS A 144 5.04 -17.60 -10.26
C CYS A 144 6.30 -18.46 -10.34
N GLN A 145 6.97 -18.73 -9.21
CA GLN A 145 8.06 -19.68 -9.13
C GLN A 145 7.60 -21.11 -9.45
N ASP A 146 6.48 -21.54 -8.90
CA ASP A 146 5.93 -22.88 -9.13
C ASP A 146 5.57 -23.07 -10.61
N ARG A 147 4.91 -22.09 -11.22
CA ARG A 147 4.61 -22.10 -12.66
C ARG A 147 5.89 -22.20 -13.54
N GLU A 148 6.99 -21.61 -13.09
CA GLU A 148 8.25 -21.66 -13.82
C GLU A 148 8.94 -23.02 -13.68
N ARG A 149 8.80 -23.67 -12.52
CA ARG A 149 9.28 -25.04 -12.28
C ARG A 149 8.54 -26.06 -13.12
N ASP A 150 7.23 -25.91 -13.25
CA ASP A 150 6.38 -26.82 -14.04
C ASP A 150 6.66 -26.74 -15.55
N VAL A 151 7.13 -25.57 -16.03
CA VAL A 151 7.46 -25.34 -17.45
C VAL A 151 8.87 -25.79 -17.80
N ARG A 152 9.78 -25.93 -16.83
CA ARG A 152 11.14 -26.46 -17.08
C ARG A 152 11.11 -27.98 -17.06
N PRO A 153 11.26 -28.67 -18.22
CA PRO A 153 11.39 -30.12 -18.23
C PRO A 153 12.65 -30.50 -17.42
N ARG A 154 12.50 -31.49 -16.54
CA ARG A 154 13.65 -32.08 -15.82
C ARG A 154 14.66 -32.48 -16.88
N ARG A 155 15.79 -31.79 -16.92
CA ARG A 155 16.96 -32.32 -17.67
C ARG A 155 17.39 -33.58 -16.93
N LEU A 156 17.20 -34.71 -17.58
CA LEU A 156 17.79 -35.97 -17.21
C LEU A 156 19.31 -35.90 -17.39
#